data_8902fa3406ad5332c82121f8e8768742
#
_entry.id   8902fa3406ad5332c82121f8e8768742
#
_cell.length_a   1.000
_cell.length_b   1.000
_cell.length_c   1.000
_cell.angle_alpha   90.00
_cell.angle_beta   90.00
_cell.angle_gamma   90.00
#
_symmetry.space_group_name_H-M   'P 1'
#
loop_
_entity.id
_entity.type
_entity.pdbx_description
1 polymer ?
#
loop_
_entity_poly.entity_id
_entity_poly.type
_entity_poly.pdbx_seq_one_letter_code
_entity_poly.pdbx_strand_id
1 'polypeptide(L)'
;MCGIVGFTGTQNAAPVLLDGLSKLEYRGYDSAGIAVVQGNQIAISKVTGRIQNLREKTEDGRLVPGTTGIGHTRWATHGAPNDINAHPHASNDGKFAVVHNGIIENYMELREELLRKGYRFESETDTEVIVHLIEMYYAGDFRKAIMKASSRLVGSYALGIVCTDTPDTVLAVREASPLILGVGIGENFFASDVTALVAHTRNVIYLEDGELAELTPDSIQVYDCSGHPITKKASRITWDIQAAEKGGYDHFMLKEIMEQPRAVEATITPRIRNGEIVLDDLNIDLSQIHKIVITACGSAYYAGCAGKYTIEKLCRIPVTTELASELRYADPLIDGHTLLIVLSQSGETADTIAAMKECQRRGAKALAIVNVVGSTIAKIADYTLYTWAGPEIAVATTKGYTTQLTVLYLFALYAAKSLGTVEGKEFKRLLTALRCLPKQMQTALDMNPAIPALAKKYHGSPSMFFIGRNTDYAVALEGALKMKEISYIHAESYAAGELKHGTIALIYEGQPVIALCCNDAVMEKTMSNIVEVKARGAEVLAVAFKGNGKIVSLADDMIFVPKIDPLLCAVAEIVPLQLLAYYVAKENGCDIDKPKNLAKSVTVE
;
A
#
# COMPACT_ATOMS: atom_id res chain seq x y z
N MET A 1 -8.81 -4.77 0.97
CA MET A 1 -8.22 -5.62 2.03
C MET A 1 -8.97 -5.45 3.33
N CYS A 2 -9.11 -6.50 4.12
CA CYS A 2 -9.83 -6.49 5.39
C CYS A 2 -8.92 -6.12 6.57
N GLY A 3 -9.51 -5.71 7.70
CA GLY A 3 -8.82 -5.51 8.97
C GLY A 3 -9.23 -6.55 10.00
N ILE A 4 -8.28 -7.17 10.68
CA ILE A 4 -8.52 -8.10 11.78
C ILE A 4 -7.92 -7.53 13.07
N VAL A 5 -8.65 -7.70 14.17
CA VAL A 5 -8.17 -7.47 15.53
C VAL A 5 -8.66 -8.59 16.43
N GLY A 6 -7.80 -9.09 17.31
CA GLY A 6 -8.16 -10.00 18.39
C GLY A 6 -7.60 -9.52 19.71
N PHE A 7 -8.30 -9.84 20.78
CA PHE A 7 -7.97 -9.41 22.14
C PHE A 7 -8.34 -10.47 23.16
N THR A 8 -7.48 -10.66 24.15
CA THR A 8 -7.77 -11.34 25.39
C THR A 8 -7.09 -10.62 26.54
N GLY A 9 -7.81 -10.43 27.66
CA GLY A 9 -7.29 -9.64 28.78
C GLY A 9 -8.25 -9.59 29.96
N THR A 10 -8.13 -8.55 30.79
CA THR A 10 -8.95 -8.34 31.99
C THR A 10 -10.05 -7.29 31.79
N GLN A 11 -9.92 -6.46 30.76
CA GLN A 11 -10.91 -5.43 30.43
C GLN A 11 -11.95 -5.92 29.42
N ASN A 12 -13.01 -5.14 29.19
CA ASN A 12 -14.00 -5.48 28.19
C ASN A 12 -13.39 -5.46 26.77
N ALA A 13 -13.50 -6.57 26.04
CA ALA A 13 -12.90 -6.75 24.73
C ALA A 13 -13.54 -5.86 23.65
N ALA A 14 -14.87 -5.67 23.67
CA ALA A 14 -15.55 -4.98 22.58
C ALA A 14 -15.06 -3.54 22.32
N PRO A 15 -14.84 -2.66 23.32
CA PRO A 15 -14.25 -1.33 23.09
C PRO A 15 -12.85 -1.40 22.49
N VAL A 16 -12.00 -2.34 22.92
CA VAL A 16 -10.64 -2.54 22.40
C VAL A 16 -10.68 -2.97 20.93
N LEU A 17 -11.54 -3.91 20.59
CA LEU A 17 -11.75 -4.36 19.22
C LEU A 17 -12.24 -3.22 18.32
N LEU A 18 -13.25 -2.45 18.78
CA LEU A 18 -13.79 -1.31 18.03
C LEU A 18 -12.74 -0.21 17.81
N ASP A 19 -11.88 0.07 18.80
CA ASP A 19 -10.80 1.04 18.64
C ASP A 19 -9.76 0.56 17.63
N GLY A 20 -9.31 -0.69 17.74
CA GLY A 20 -8.37 -1.28 16.79
C GLY A 20 -8.94 -1.32 15.36
N LEU A 21 -10.20 -1.74 15.19
CA LEU A 21 -10.87 -1.78 13.89
C LEU A 21 -11.05 -0.39 13.28
N SER A 22 -11.31 0.64 14.10
CA SER A 22 -11.37 2.03 13.61
C SER A 22 -10.08 2.48 12.95
N LYS A 23 -8.93 2.02 13.47
CA LYS A 23 -7.60 2.29 12.92
C LYS A 23 -7.28 1.46 11.68
N LEU A 24 -8.02 0.37 11.44
CA LEU A 24 -7.89 -0.49 10.26
C LEU A 24 -8.95 -0.21 9.18
N GLU A 25 -9.88 0.73 9.41
CA GLU A 25 -10.98 0.99 8.47
C GLU A 25 -10.51 1.42 7.08
N TYR A 26 -9.29 1.99 6.95
CA TYR A 26 -8.68 2.28 5.66
C TYR A 26 -8.37 1.03 4.81
N ARG A 27 -8.40 -0.16 5.43
CA ARG A 27 -8.22 -1.45 4.75
C ARG A 27 -9.52 -2.04 4.23
N GLY A 28 -10.67 -1.79 4.89
CA GLY A 28 -11.98 -2.30 4.49
C GLY A 28 -13.07 -1.57 5.27
N TYR A 29 -14.17 -1.23 4.60
CA TYR A 29 -15.26 -0.42 5.15
C TYR A 29 -16.65 -0.81 4.63
N ASP A 30 -16.77 -1.95 3.94
CA ASP A 30 -18.03 -2.42 3.36
C ASP A 30 -18.96 -3.03 4.41
N SER A 31 -18.37 -3.65 5.43
CA SER A 31 -19.06 -4.14 6.62
C SER A 31 -18.10 -4.31 7.77
N ALA A 32 -18.60 -4.38 8.99
CA ALA A 32 -17.82 -4.59 10.20
C ALA A 32 -18.56 -5.52 11.17
N GLY A 33 -17.80 -6.20 12.03
CA GLY A 33 -18.38 -7.00 13.10
C GLY A 33 -17.39 -7.45 14.14
N ILE A 34 -17.92 -7.82 15.30
CA ILE A 34 -17.18 -8.36 16.44
C ILE A 34 -17.85 -9.62 16.96
N ALA A 35 -17.07 -10.52 17.53
CA ALA A 35 -17.50 -11.66 18.32
C ALA A 35 -16.77 -11.64 19.66
N VAL A 36 -17.52 -11.74 20.76
CA VAL A 36 -16.99 -11.72 22.12
C VAL A 36 -17.51 -12.92 22.90
N VAL A 37 -16.62 -13.60 23.60
CA VAL A 37 -16.97 -14.76 24.42
C VAL A 37 -17.65 -14.29 25.71
N GLN A 38 -18.85 -14.83 25.99
CA GLN A 38 -19.68 -14.54 27.17
C GLN A 38 -20.04 -15.84 27.87
N GLY A 39 -19.20 -16.31 28.78
CA GLY A 39 -19.38 -17.63 29.42
C GLY A 39 -19.40 -18.74 28.37
N ASN A 40 -20.54 -19.43 28.23
CA ASN A 40 -20.70 -20.56 27.30
C ASN A 40 -21.29 -20.15 25.94
N GLN A 41 -21.31 -18.89 25.60
CA GLN A 41 -21.86 -18.37 24.35
C GLN A 41 -20.90 -17.36 23.70
N ILE A 42 -21.07 -17.16 22.40
CA ILE A 42 -20.37 -16.10 21.67
C ILE A 42 -21.40 -15.07 21.21
N ALA A 43 -21.27 -13.85 21.72
CA ALA A 43 -22.08 -12.73 21.26
C ALA A 43 -21.48 -12.15 19.99
N ILE A 44 -22.25 -12.17 18.90
CA ILE A 44 -21.82 -11.64 17.59
C ILE A 44 -22.68 -10.41 17.25
N SER A 45 -22.01 -9.33 16.86
CA SER A 45 -22.66 -8.14 16.30
C SER A 45 -22.00 -7.78 14.97
N LYS A 46 -22.81 -7.68 13.92
CA LYS A 46 -22.38 -7.38 12.55
C LYS A 46 -23.21 -6.27 11.94
N VAL A 47 -22.65 -5.49 11.04
CA VAL A 47 -23.32 -4.39 10.35
C VAL A 47 -22.71 -4.12 8.99
N THR A 48 -23.53 -3.77 8.04
CA THR A 48 -23.12 -3.24 6.74
C THR A 48 -22.64 -1.79 6.88
N GLY A 49 -21.60 -1.43 6.14
CA GLY A 49 -21.01 -0.10 6.16
C GLY A 49 -19.90 0.08 7.20
N ARG A 50 -19.65 1.32 7.58
CA ARG A 50 -18.49 1.75 8.36
C ARG A 50 -18.53 1.29 9.83
N ILE A 51 -17.37 1.27 10.46
CA ILE A 51 -17.21 0.90 11.89
C ILE A 51 -18.06 1.76 12.82
N GLN A 52 -18.37 2.99 12.43
CA GLN A 52 -19.26 3.88 13.20
C GLN A 52 -20.65 3.26 13.40
N ASN A 53 -21.20 2.59 12.38
CA ASN A 53 -22.49 1.91 12.49
C ASN A 53 -22.45 0.76 13.53
N LEU A 54 -21.28 0.05 13.62
CA LEU A 54 -21.09 -0.99 14.61
C LEU A 54 -20.94 -0.41 16.03
N ARG A 55 -20.25 0.71 16.19
CA ARG A 55 -20.17 1.44 17.46
C ARG A 55 -21.55 1.84 17.97
N GLU A 56 -22.38 2.41 17.10
CA GLU A 56 -23.77 2.79 17.44
C GLU A 56 -24.62 1.56 17.81
N LYS A 57 -24.57 0.50 17.00
CA LYS A 57 -25.32 -0.76 17.23
C LYS A 57 -24.94 -1.44 18.55
N THR A 58 -23.69 -1.33 18.97
CA THR A 58 -23.18 -1.96 20.21
C THR A 58 -23.08 -1.00 21.38
N GLU A 59 -23.51 0.27 21.23
CA GLU A 59 -23.31 1.35 22.19
C GLU A 59 -21.85 1.43 22.67
N ASP A 60 -20.92 1.57 21.72
CA ASP A 60 -19.49 1.53 21.94
C ASP A 60 -19.00 0.25 22.67
N GLY A 61 -19.63 -0.87 22.37
CA GLY A 61 -19.29 -2.18 22.93
C GLY A 61 -19.92 -2.51 24.29
N ARG A 62 -20.73 -1.60 24.87
CA ARG A 62 -21.39 -1.84 26.17
C ARG A 62 -22.38 -2.99 26.13
N LEU A 63 -23.04 -3.22 24.98
CA LEU A 63 -24.02 -4.30 24.81
C LEU A 63 -23.38 -5.67 24.57
N VAL A 64 -22.06 -5.74 24.41
CA VAL A 64 -21.31 -6.98 24.11
C VAL A 64 -20.20 -7.18 25.17
N PRO A 65 -20.56 -7.45 26.43
CA PRO A 65 -19.58 -7.64 27.52
C PRO A 65 -18.80 -8.95 27.36
N GLY A 66 -17.56 -8.97 27.82
CA GLY A 66 -16.65 -10.13 27.83
C GLY A 66 -15.22 -9.67 27.66
N THR A 67 -14.24 -10.53 28.00
CA THR A 67 -12.82 -10.19 28.10
C THR A 67 -11.98 -10.74 26.94
N THR A 68 -12.57 -11.56 26.08
CA THR A 68 -11.90 -12.20 24.95
C THR A 68 -12.77 -12.09 23.69
N GLY A 69 -12.19 -11.67 22.59
CA GLY A 69 -12.96 -11.53 21.37
C GLY A 69 -12.12 -11.27 20.12
N ILE A 70 -12.79 -11.28 18.99
CA ILE A 70 -12.24 -11.03 17.66
C ILE A 70 -13.12 -10.03 16.91
N GLY A 71 -12.51 -9.28 16.01
CA GLY A 71 -13.23 -8.30 15.21
C GLY A 71 -12.66 -8.15 13.80
N HIS A 72 -13.49 -7.64 12.91
CA HIS A 72 -13.18 -7.56 11.48
C HIS A 72 -13.82 -6.34 10.83
N THR A 73 -13.09 -5.71 9.90
CA THR A 73 -13.61 -4.78 8.90
C THR A 73 -13.39 -5.39 7.51
N ARG A 74 -14.47 -5.50 6.73
CA ARG A 74 -14.48 -6.25 5.49
C ARG A 74 -14.34 -5.36 4.27
N TRP A 75 -13.54 -5.82 3.33
CA TRP A 75 -13.55 -5.48 1.92
C TRP A 75 -14.11 -6.68 1.17
N ALA A 76 -15.28 -6.56 0.55
CA ALA A 76 -15.99 -7.68 -0.04
C ALA A 76 -15.24 -8.22 -1.28
N THR A 77 -14.90 -9.51 -1.25
CA THR A 77 -14.36 -10.30 -2.37
C THR A 77 -15.37 -11.36 -2.83
N HIS A 78 -15.98 -12.08 -1.88
CA HIS A 78 -16.98 -13.12 -2.10
C HIS A 78 -18.27 -12.79 -1.37
N GLY A 79 -19.39 -12.76 -2.08
CA GLY A 79 -20.69 -12.37 -1.55
C GLY A 79 -20.88 -10.86 -1.35
N ALA A 80 -22.10 -10.38 -1.55
CA ALA A 80 -22.46 -8.96 -1.46
C ALA A 80 -22.15 -8.37 -0.07
N PRO A 81 -21.85 -7.05 0.05
CA PRO A 81 -21.69 -6.40 1.33
C PRO A 81 -23.06 -6.25 2.03
N ASN A 82 -23.34 -7.17 2.96
CA ASN A 82 -24.52 -7.19 3.81
C ASN A 82 -24.17 -7.77 5.19
N ASP A 83 -25.10 -7.72 6.14
CA ASP A 83 -24.88 -8.19 7.52
C ASP A 83 -24.62 -9.71 7.59
N ILE A 84 -25.20 -10.51 6.68
CA ILE A 84 -25.01 -11.97 6.65
C ILE A 84 -23.58 -12.32 6.25
N ASN A 85 -23.09 -11.70 5.19
CA ASN A 85 -21.75 -11.91 4.64
C ASN A 85 -20.66 -11.17 5.43
N ALA A 86 -21.00 -10.30 6.40
CA ALA A 86 -20.05 -9.68 7.29
C ALA A 86 -19.42 -10.71 8.24
N HIS A 87 -18.15 -10.54 8.58
CA HIS A 87 -17.49 -11.34 9.61
C HIS A 87 -17.78 -10.76 11.01
N PRO A 88 -17.70 -11.58 12.07
CA PRO A 88 -17.31 -12.99 12.16
C PRO A 88 -18.41 -13.97 11.68
N HIS A 89 -17.99 -15.20 11.31
CA HIS A 89 -18.88 -16.34 11.04
C HIS A 89 -18.83 -17.34 12.20
N ALA A 90 -20.01 -17.89 12.57
CA ALA A 90 -20.14 -18.86 13.65
C ALA A 90 -20.27 -20.29 13.12
N SER A 91 -19.85 -21.28 13.92
CA SER A 91 -20.14 -22.71 13.71
C SER A 91 -21.64 -23.00 13.91
N ASN A 92 -22.12 -24.13 13.38
CA ASN A 92 -23.54 -24.51 13.50
C ASN A 92 -23.92 -24.82 14.96
N ASP A 93 -22.98 -25.29 15.77
CA ASP A 93 -23.18 -25.54 17.21
C ASP A 93 -23.02 -24.28 18.09
N GLY A 94 -22.59 -23.14 17.50
CA GLY A 94 -22.36 -21.86 18.17
C GLY A 94 -21.12 -21.82 19.08
N LYS A 95 -20.27 -22.84 19.05
CA LYS A 95 -19.06 -22.90 19.90
C LYS A 95 -17.88 -22.09 19.38
N PHE A 96 -17.82 -21.87 18.08
CA PHE A 96 -16.70 -21.19 17.44
C PHE A 96 -17.15 -19.96 16.67
N ALA A 97 -16.30 -18.94 16.65
CA ALA A 97 -16.41 -17.85 15.70
C ALA A 97 -15.05 -17.58 15.06
N VAL A 98 -15.08 -17.23 13.76
CA VAL A 98 -13.88 -16.96 12.97
C VAL A 98 -13.98 -15.63 12.24
N VAL A 99 -12.84 -14.91 12.17
CA VAL A 99 -12.59 -13.80 11.25
C VAL A 99 -11.45 -14.18 10.31
N HIS A 100 -11.52 -13.72 9.06
CA HIS A 100 -10.59 -14.11 8.01
C HIS A 100 -10.24 -12.93 7.11
N ASN A 101 -8.96 -12.74 6.87
CA ASN A 101 -8.41 -11.94 5.76
C ASN A 101 -7.75 -12.87 4.75
N GLY A 102 -8.09 -12.76 3.49
CA GLY A 102 -7.53 -13.55 2.42
C GLY A 102 -8.60 -14.15 1.51
N ILE A 103 -8.24 -15.20 0.79
CA ILE A 103 -9.13 -15.98 -0.07
C ILE A 103 -8.81 -17.45 0.10
N ILE A 104 -9.84 -18.27 0.30
CA ILE A 104 -9.76 -19.74 0.30
C ILE A 104 -10.12 -20.24 -1.09
N GLU A 105 -9.11 -20.56 -1.88
CA GLU A 105 -9.27 -20.90 -3.31
C GLU A 105 -10.08 -22.19 -3.52
N ASN A 106 -9.94 -23.18 -2.64
CA ASN A 106 -10.66 -24.46 -2.71
C ASN A 106 -11.98 -24.46 -1.92
N TYR A 107 -12.54 -23.29 -1.59
CA TYR A 107 -13.74 -23.20 -0.74
C TYR A 107 -14.97 -23.92 -1.33
N MET A 108 -15.12 -23.94 -2.65
CA MET A 108 -16.26 -24.63 -3.30
C MET A 108 -16.26 -26.13 -3.02
N GLU A 109 -15.10 -26.79 -3.15
CA GLU A 109 -14.95 -28.21 -2.86
C GLU A 109 -15.20 -28.53 -1.40
N LEU A 110 -14.66 -27.69 -0.51
CA LEU A 110 -14.86 -27.81 0.94
C LEU A 110 -16.32 -27.59 1.33
N ARG A 111 -16.99 -26.61 0.73
CA ARG A 111 -18.42 -26.33 0.94
C ARG A 111 -19.28 -27.52 0.53
N GLU A 112 -19.05 -28.13 -0.64
CA GLU A 112 -19.78 -29.30 -1.10
C GLU A 112 -19.59 -30.51 -0.16
N GLU A 113 -18.36 -30.72 0.33
CA GLU A 113 -18.08 -31.78 1.30
C GLU A 113 -18.86 -31.57 2.61
N LEU A 114 -18.83 -30.34 3.15
CA LEU A 114 -19.48 -29.98 4.40
C LEU A 114 -21.02 -30.05 4.29
N LEU A 115 -21.59 -29.62 3.17
CA LEU A 115 -23.03 -29.78 2.88
C LEU A 115 -23.46 -31.26 2.89
N ARG A 116 -22.67 -32.16 2.26
CA ARG A 116 -22.91 -33.60 2.27
C ARG A 116 -22.86 -34.21 3.68
N LYS A 117 -22.10 -33.58 4.59
CA LYS A 117 -21.98 -33.99 6.00
C LYS A 117 -23.06 -33.36 6.90
N GLY A 118 -23.95 -32.54 6.32
CA GLY A 118 -25.10 -31.95 7.03
C GLY A 118 -24.85 -30.58 7.63
N TYR A 119 -23.70 -29.93 7.37
CA TYR A 119 -23.44 -28.54 7.78
C TYR A 119 -24.32 -27.59 6.98
N ARG A 120 -24.77 -26.52 7.64
CA ARG A 120 -25.61 -25.47 7.03
C ARG A 120 -24.77 -24.22 6.83
N PHE A 121 -24.92 -23.58 5.69
CA PHE A 121 -24.27 -22.33 5.34
C PHE A 121 -25.28 -21.20 5.27
N GLU A 122 -24.98 -20.09 5.91
CA GLU A 122 -25.82 -18.89 5.91
C GLU A 122 -25.29 -17.84 4.93
N SER A 123 -23.95 -17.76 4.77
CA SER A 123 -23.30 -16.76 3.94
C SER A 123 -22.88 -17.29 2.57
N GLU A 124 -22.53 -16.34 1.70
CA GLU A 124 -21.95 -16.60 0.38
C GLU A 124 -20.42 -16.49 0.41
N THR A 125 -19.81 -16.34 1.60
CA THR A 125 -18.38 -16.14 1.73
C THR A 125 -17.60 -17.45 1.65
N ASP A 126 -16.36 -17.36 1.21
CA ASP A 126 -15.37 -18.43 1.27
C ASP A 126 -14.97 -18.75 2.73
N THR A 127 -15.13 -17.81 3.64
CA THR A 127 -14.72 -17.91 5.04
C THR A 127 -15.52 -18.92 5.84
N GLU A 128 -16.81 -19.09 5.56
CA GLU A 128 -17.68 -19.92 6.38
C GLU A 128 -17.28 -21.41 6.38
N VAL A 129 -16.58 -21.89 5.33
CA VAL A 129 -16.04 -23.25 5.31
C VAL A 129 -15.01 -23.48 6.43
N ILE A 130 -14.30 -22.43 6.86
CA ILE A 130 -13.24 -22.53 7.88
C ILE A 130 -13.85 -22.92 9.23
N VAL A 131 -14.87 -22.19 9.66
CA VAL A 131 -15.49 -22.45 10.98
C VAL A 131 -16.16 -23.81 11.04
N HIS A 132 -16.76 -24.29 9.95
CA HIS A 132 -17.35 -25.63 9.88
C HIS A 132 -16.31 -26.73 9.79
N LEU A 133 -15.15 -26.51 9.19
CA LEU A 133 -14.02 -27.44 9.28
C LEU A 133 -13.49 -27.55 10.70
N ILE A 134 -13.36 -26.43 11.42
CA ILE A 134 -12.95 -26.44 12.82
C ILE A 134 -13.93 -27.23 13.67
N GLU A 135 -15.24 -26.96 13.54
CA GLU A 135 -16.31 -27.70 14.21
C GLU A 135 -16.23 -29.20 13.91
N MET A 136 -16.04 -29.58 12.64
CA MET A 136 -15.94 -30.98 12.21
C MET A 136 -14.75 -31.71 12.83
N TYR A 137 -13.62 -31.04 13.03
CA TYR A 137 -12.40 -31.63 13.56
C TYR A 137 -12.25 -31.49 15.07
N TYR A 138 -13.15 -30.77 15.73
CA TYR A 138 -13.06 -30.56 17.16
C TYR A 138 -13.40 -31.81 17.96
N ALA A 139 -12.47 -32.23 18.81
CA ALA A 139 -12.61 -33.36 19.72
C ALA A 139 -12.05 -33.01 21.12
N GLY A 140 -12.33 -31.77 21.59
CA GLY A 140 -11.88 -31.29 22.89
C GLY A 140 -10.51 -30.59 22.89
N ASP A 141 -9.80 -30.58 21.76
CA ASP A 141 -8.52 -29.86 21.60
C ASP A 141 -8.67 -28.79 20.51
N PHE A 142 -8.79 -27.54 20.95
CA PHE A 142 -9.05 -26.39 20.08
C PHE A 142 -7.92 -26.14 19.07
N ARG A 143 -6.67 -26.18 19.53
CA ARG A 143 -5.50 -26.00 18.66
C ARG A 143 -5.40 -27.08 17.59
N LYS A 144 -5.56 -28.36 17.95
CA LYS A 144 -5.50 -29.47 16.98
C LYS A 144 -6.59 -29.38 15.93
N ALA A 145 -7.80 -28.96 16.34
CA ALA A 145 -8.92 -28.77 15.38
C ALA A 145 -8.57 -27.73 14.33
N ILE A 146 -7.99 -26.58 14.74
CA ILE A 146 -7.58 -25.51 13.84
C ILE A 146 -6.44 -25.97 12.93
N MET A 147 -5.40 -26.59 13.45
CA MET A 147 -4.29 -27.10 12.65
C MET A 147 -4.76 -28.07 11.57
N LYS A 148 -5.70 -28.96 11.94
CA LYS A 148 -6.28 -29.91 10.98
C LYS A 148 -7.18 -29.21 9.95
N ALA A 149 -7.93 -28.21 10.34
CA ALA A 149 -8.70 -27.38 9.41
C ALA A 149 -7.77 -26.63 8.45
N SER A 150 -6.75 -25.93 8.97
CA SER A 150 -5.77 -25.18 8.18
C SER A 150 -5.03 -26.01 7.15
N SER A 151 -4.70 -27.28 7.49
CA SER A 151 -4.04 -28.21 6.54
C SER A 151 -4.90 -28.57 5.31
N ARG A 152 -6.20 -28.25 5.32
CA ARG A 152 -7.13 -28.45 4.22
C ARG A 152 -7.34 -27.23 3.35
N LEU A 153 -6.96 -26.05 3.84
CA LEU A 153 -7.15 -24.79 3.15
C LEU A 153 -6.06 -24.57 2.09
N VAL A 154 -6.46 -24.11 0.93
CA VAL A 154 -5.57 -23.66 -0.15
C VAL A 154 -5.85 -22.19 -0.39
N GLY A 155 -4.79 -21.37 -0.47
CA GLY A 155 -4.88 -19.93 -0.68
C GLY A 155 -4.21 -19.12 0.41
N SER A 156 -4.54 -17.84 0.50
CA SER A 156 -3.97 -16.92 1.50
C SER A 156 -4.96 -16.68 2.63
N TYR A 157 -4.49 -16.74 3.88
CA TYR A 157 -5.35 -16.44 5.03
C TYR A 157 -4.60 -15.92 6.25
N ALA A 158 -5.24 -14.99 6.95
CA ALA A 158 -4.98 -14.67 8.34
C ALA A 158 -6.28 -14.90 9.11
N LEU A 159 -6.25 -15.76 10.11
CA LEU A 159 -7.42 -16.17 10.88
C LEU A 159 -7.34 -15.69 12.31
N GLY A 160 -8.46 -15.26 12.87
CA GLY A 160 -8.67 -15.09 14.29
C GLY A 160 -9.85 -15.94 14.74
N ILE A 161 -9.68 -16.77 15.77
CA ILE A 161 -10.66 -17.75 16.19
C ILE A 161 -10.87 -17.71 17.71
N VAL A 162 -12.12 -17.78 18.14
CA VAL A 162 -12.50 -17.94 19.57
C VAL A 162 -13.35 -19.19 19.75
N CYS A 163 -13.31 -19.76 20.97
CA CYS A 163 -14.03 -20.96 21.35
C CYS A 163 -14.65 -20.79 22.74
N THR A 164 -15.90 -21.23 22.93
CA THR A 164 -16.57 -21.18 24.25
C THR A 164 -15.95 -22.09 25.28
N ASP A 165 -15.33 -23.21 24.86
CA ASP A 165 -14.70 -24.17 25.79
C ASP A 165 -13.36 -23.65 26.35
N THR A 166 -12.79 -22.58 25.74
CA THR A 166 -11.57 -21.90 26.19
C THR A 166 -11.79 -20.37 26.21
N PRO A 167 -12.62 -19.86 27.15
CA PRO A 167 -13.15 -18.50 27.09
C PRO A 167 -12.10 -17.38 27.18
N ASP A 168 -10.92 -17.64 27.72
CA ASP A 168 -9.83 -16.69 27.87
C ASP A 168 -8.76 -16.85 26.78
N THR A 169 -9.01 -17.68 25.76
CA THR A 169 -8.05 -17.98 24.71
C THR A 169 -8.52 -17.51 23.35
N VAL A 170 -7.65 -16.85 22.63
CA VAL A 170 -7.84 -16.53 21.22
C VAL A 170 -6.71 -17.17 20.41
N LEU A 171 -7.06 -17.79 19.28
CA LEU A 171 -6.09 -18.39 18.37
C LEU A 171 -5.96 -17.57 17.09
N ALA A 172 -4.73 -17.44 16.61
CA ALA A 172 -4.38 -16.73 15.40
C ALA A 172 -3.54 -17.61 14.49
N VAL A 173 -3.88 -17.68 13.20
CA VAL A 173 -3.14 -18.48 12.20
C VAL A 173 -2.81 -17.62 11.00
N ARG A 174 -1.64 -17.83 10.41
CA ARG A 174 -1.21 -17.08 9.23
C ARG A 174 -0.75 -18.00 8.10
N GLU A 175 -1.19 -17.66 6.88
CA GLU A 175 -0.64 -18.15 5.62
C GLU A 175 -0.72 -17.03 4.58
N ALA A 176 0.40 -16.51 4.11
CA ALA A 176 0.56 -15.42 3.14
C ALA A 176 -0.08 -14.06 3.52
N SER A 177 -1.19 -14.01 4.28
CA SER A 177 -1.82 -12.76 4.74
C SER A 177 -1.17 -12.23 6.03
N PRO A 178 -0.89 -10.92 6.18
CA PRO A 178 -0.17 -10.40 7.34
C PRO A 178 -0.95 -10.55 8.67
N LEU A 179 -0.24 -11.00 9.71
CA LEU A 179 -0.77 -11.09 11.08
C LEU A 179 0.35 -10.85 12.10
N ILE A 180 0.07 -10.00 13.08
CA ILE A 180 1.04 -9.51 14.06
C ILE A 180 0.44 -9.69 15.46
N LEU A 181 1.23 -10.19 16.41
CA LEU A 181 0.84 -10.32 17.81
C LEU A 181 1.33 -9.12 18.59
N GLY A 182 0.52 -8.59 19.51
CA GLY A 182 0.88 -7.54 20.45
C GLY A 182 1.04 -8.12 21.84
N VAL A 183 2.21 -7.90 22.45
CA VAL A 183 2.54 -8.38 23.80
C VAL A 183 2.23 -7.28 24.80
N GLY A 184 1.21 -7.47 25.64
CA GLY A 184 0.81 -6.56 26.72
C GLY A 184 1.19 -7.06 28.10
N ILE A 185 0.59 -6.49 29.13
CA ILE A 185 0.74 -6.89 30.54
C ILE A 185 -0.66 -7.25 31.07
N GLY A 186 -0.91 -8.54 31.30
CA GLY A 186 -2.25 -9.04 31.66
C GLY A 186 -3.25 -8.95 30.52
N GLU A 187 -2.77 -8.76 29.32
CA GLU A 187 -3.56 -8.69 28.07
C GLU A 187 -2.67 -8.93 26.85
N ASN A 188 -3.22 -9.57 25.83
CA ASN A 188 -2.53 -9.82 24.58
C ASN A 188 -3.45 -9.58 23.38
N PHE A 189 -2.84 -9.28 22.24
CA PHE A 189 -3.52 -8.84 21.04
C PHE A 189 -3.01 -9.58 19.80
N PHE A 190 -3.80 -9.60 18.76
CA PHE A 190 -3.29 -9.74 17.41
C PHE A 190 -4.01 -8.77 16.47
N ALA A 191 -3.35 -8.39 15.38
CA ALA A 191 -3.97 -7.57 14.34
C ALA A 191 -3.30 -7.81 12.97
N SER A 192 -4.02 -7.49 11.91
CA SER A 192 -3.48 -7.52 10.54
C SER A 192 -2.52 -6.37 10.24
N ASP A 193 -2.47 -5.33 11.10
CA ASP A 193 -1.54 -4.21 10.99
C ASP A 193 -1.19 -3.65 12.37
N VAL A 194 0.04 -3.20 12.49
CA VAL A 194 0.60 -2.65 13.73
C VAL A 194 -0.11 -1.39 14.21
N THR A 195 -0.72 -0.62 13.31
CA THR A 195 -1.47 0.61 13.64
C THR A 195 -2.62 0.37 14.60
N ALA A 196 -3.23 -0.81 14.57
CA ALA A 196 -4.29 -1.21 15.52
C ALA A 196 -3.75 -1.46 16.94
N LEU A 197 -2.48 -1.83 17.07
CA LEU A 197 -1.86 -2.28 18.33
C LEU A 197 -1.10 -1.18 19.07
N VAL A 198 -0.56 -0.21 18.34
CA VAL A 198 0.43 0.75 18.83
C VAL A 198 -0.04 1.61 20.01
N ALA A 199 -1.35 1.80 20.18
CA ALA A 199 -1.93 2.49 21.33
C ALA A 199 -1.92 1.65 22.62
N HIS A 200 -1.87 0.32 22.49
CA HIS A 200 -1.92 -0.62 23.61
C HIS A 200 -0.55 -1.17 23.93
N THR A 201 0.23 -1.55 22.92
CA THR A 201 1.59 -2.06 23.09
C THR A 201 2.50 -1.71 21.93
N ARG A 202 3.79 -1.53 22.22
CA ARG A 202 4.84 -1.37 21.21
C ARG A 202 5.68 -2.64 21.02
N ASN A 203 5.45 -3.69 21.80
CA ASN A 203 6.16 -4.95 21.69
C ASN A 203 5.33 -5.90 20.82
N VAL A 204 5.87 -6.28 19.67
CA VAL A 204 5.15 -7.09 18.69
C VAL A 204 5.95 -8.30 18.25
N ILE A 205 5.24 -9.37 17.88
CA ILE A 205 5.79 -10.58 17.28
C ILE A 205 5.14 -10.75 15.91
N TYR A 206 5.95 -10.88 14.86
CA TYR A 206 5.47 -11.16 13.52
C TYR A 206 5.34 -12.67 13.31
N LEU A 207 4.14 -13.13 12.96
CA LEU A 207 3.93 -14.52 12.56
C LEU A 207 4.49 -14.76 11.15
N GLU A 208 4.97 -15.96 10.91
CA GLU A 208 5.37 -16.47 9.62
C GLU A 208 4.30 -17.42 9.05
N ASP A 209 4.43 -17.76 7.77
CA ASP A 209 3.49 -18.65 7.10
C ASP A 209 3.51 -20.05 7.75
N GLY A 210 2.33 -20.62 7.94
CA GLY A 210 2.14 -21.90 8.62
C GLY A 210 2.18 -21.82 10.16
N GLU A 211 2.41 -20.65 10.76
CA GLU A 211 2.45 -20.50 12.20
C GLU A 211 1.05 -20.29 12.81
N LEU A 212 0.86 -20.91 13.99
CA LEU A 212 -0.30 -20.71 14.84
C LEU A 212 0.13 -20.09 16.17
N ALA A 213 -0.55 -19.04 16.62
CA ALA A 213 -0.35 -18.45 17.94
C ALA A 213 -1.57 -18.69 18.83
N GLU A 214 -1.31 -19.09 20.07
CA GLU A 214 -2.27 -19.21 21.14
C GLU A 214 -2.01 -18.07 22.14
N LEU A 215 -3.01 -17.20 22.31
CA LEU A 215 -2.92 -16.04 23.19
C LEU A 215 -3.89 -16.22 24.36
N THR A 216 -3.37 -16.06 25.57
CA THR A 216 -4.13 -15.89 26.82
C THR A 216 -3.81 -14.52 27.41
N PRO A 217 -4.50 -14.04 28.45
CA PRO A 217 -4.14 -12.78 29.10
C PRO A 217 -2.67 -12.71 29.53
N ASP A 218 -2.10 -13.83 29.97
CA ASP A 218 -0.77 -13.88 30.60
C ASP A 218 0.33 -14.44 29.68
N SER A 219 -0.02 -15.02 28.54
CA SER A 219 0.97 -15.70 27.68
C SER A 219 0.64 -15.65 26.20
N ILE A 220 1.69 -15.70 25.38
CA ILE A 220 1.63 -15.97 23.95
C ILE A 220 2.54 -17.17 23.66
N GLN A 221 1.97 -18.22 23.08
CA GLN A 221 2.73 -19.38 22.61
C GLN A 221 2.53 -19.55 21.11
N VAL A 222 3.63 -19.60 20.38
CA VAL A 222 3.61 -19.83 18.92
C VAL A 222 4.01 -21.27 18.63
N TYR A 223 3.37 -21.85 17.59
CA TYR A 223 3.61 -23.21 17.13
C TYR A 223 3.89 -23.19 15.63
N ASP A 224 4.74 -24.12 15.17
CA ASP A 224 4.97 -24.37 13.74
C ASP A 224 3.81 -25.16 13.11
N CYS A 225 3.86 -25.37 11.80
CA CYS A 225 2.85 -26.13 11.04
C CYS A 225 2.72 -27.61 11.48
N SER A 226 3.68 -28.13 12.24
CA SER A 226 3.67 -29.49 12.82
C SER A 226 3.15 -29.50 14.27
N GLY A 227 2.87 -28.32 14.86
CA GLY A 227 2.38 -28.18 16.22
C GLY A 227 3.46 -28.18 17.30
N HIS A 228 4.73 -28.05 16.92
CA HIS A 228 5.81 -27.89 17.88
C HIS A 228 5.88 -26.43 18.37
N PRO A 229 6.06 -26.20 19.68
CA PRO A 229 6.20 -24.84 20.20
C PRO A 229 7.53 -24.23 19.73
N ILE A 230 7.46 -22.99 19.25
CA ILE A 230 8.62 -22.20 18.84
C ILE A 230 8.71 -20.92 19.65
N THR A 231 9.95 -20.48 19.88
CA THR A 231 10.21 -19.24 20.61
C THR A 231 10.44 -18.10 19.65
N LYS A 232 9.62 -17.07 19.73
CA LYS A 232 9.74 -15.83 18.94
C LYS A 232 10.24 -14.68 19.83
N LYS A 233 11.08 -13.82 19.26
CA LYS A 233 11.52 -12.60 19.94
C LYS A 233 10.56 -11.45 19.59
N ALA A 234 10.11 -10.73 20.62
CA ALA A 234 9.36 -9.50 20.41
C ALA A 234 10.27 -8.39 19.83
N SER A 235 9.78 -7.71 18.82
CA SER A 235 10.38 -6.51 18.24
C SER A 235 9.68 -5.28 18.81
N ARG A 236 10.43 -4.18 19.05
CA ARG A 236 9.84 -2.94 19.55
C ARG A 236 9.57 -1.98 18.40
N ILE A 237 8.33 -1.50 18.30
CA ILE A 237 7.95 -0.43 17.38
C ILE A 237 8.57 0.88 17.83
N THR A 238 9.35 1.51 16.95
CA THR A 238 10.14 2.72 17.26
C THR A 238 9.54 4.01 16.71
N TRP A 239 8.57 3.94 15.77
CA TRP A 239 7.97 5.14 15.21
C TRP A 239 6.90 5.77 16.12
N ASP A 240 6.69 7.08 15.94
CA ASP A 240 5.83 7.88 16.81
C ASP A 240 4.34 7.65 16.52
N ILE A 241 3.53 7.51 17.57
CA ILE A 241 2.06 7.42 17.48
C ILE A 241 1.46 8.68 16.86
N GLN A 242 2.02 9.86 17.17
CA GLN A 242 1.56 11.14 16.61
C GLN A 242 1.70 11.21 15.09
N ALA A 243 2.61 10.41 14.50
CA ALA A 243 2.74 10.30 13.06
C ALA A 243 1.51 9.64 12.40
N ALA A 244 0.75 8.84 13.13
CA ALA A 244 -0.50 8.22 12.67
C ALA A 244 -1.76 9.07 12.95
N GLU A 245 -1.61 10.31 13.41
CA GLU A 245 -2.70 11.27 13.63
C GLU A 245 -2.72 12.34 12.53
N LYS A 246 -3.87 12.98 12.30
CA LYS A 246 -4.01 14.02 11.26
C LYS A 246 -3.17 15.30 11.53
N GLY A 247 -2.77 15.56 12.78
CA GLY A 247 -1.88 16.67 13.13
C GLY A 247 -2.42 18.05 12.75
N GLY A 248 -3.74 18.26 12.78
CA GLY A 248 -4.39 19.54 12.45
C GLY A 248 -4.77 19.69 10.96
N TYR A 249 -4.47 18.73 10.12
CA TYR A 249 -4.93 18.71 8.72
C TYR A 249 -6.34 18.14 8.59
N ASP A 250 -7.10 18.59 7.59
CA ASP A 250 -8.45 18.08 7.30
C ASP A 250 -8.42 16.58 6.96
N HIS A 251 -7.39 16.15 6.20
CA HIS A 251 -7.23 14.79 5.68
C HIS A 251 -5.80 14.28 5.87
N PHE A 252 -5.65 12.95 6.02
CA PHE A 252 -4.33 12.30 6.04
C PHE A 252 -3.55 12.56 4.75
N MET A 253 -4.21 12.49 3.59
CA MET A 253 -3.56 12.75 2.33
C MET A 253 -2.90 14.12 2.27
N LEU A 254 -3.58 15.18 2.72
CA LEU A 254 -2.97 16.52 2.75
C LEU A 254 -1.75 16.56 3.68
N LYS A 255 -1.88 15.99 4.89
CA LYS A 255 -0.74 15.86 5.82
C LYS A 255 0.44 15.16 5.15
N GLU A 256 0.19 14.03 4.49
CA GLU A 256 1.21 13.20 3.85
C GLU A 256 1.86 13.90 2.64
N ILE A 257 1.10 14.70 1.90
CA ILE A 257 1.66 15.59 0.85
C ILE A 257 2.59 16.63 1.48
N MET A 258 2.18 17.26 2.58
CA MET A 258 2.98 18.28 3.26
C MET A 258 4.20 17.72 4.01
N GLU A 259 4.17 16.44 4.38
CA GLU A 259 5.29 15.72 5.01
C GLU A 259 6.38 15.27 4.03
N GLN A 260 6.16 15.31 2.73
CA GLN A 260 7.09 14.77 1.73
C GLN A 260 8.53 15.32 1.86
N PRO A 261 8.78 16.61 2.07
CA PRO A 261 10.13 17.12 2.25
C PRO A 261 10.87 16.41 3.40
N ARG A 262 10.19 16.25 4.54
CA ARG A 262 10.74 15.53 5.71
C ARG A 262 10.95 14.04 5.44
N ALA A 263 10.03 13.40 4.76
CA ALA A 263 10.12 11.98 4.41
C ALA A 263 11.31 11.71 3.46
N VAL A 264 11.51 12.57 2.46
CA VAL A 264 12.65 12.51 1.55
C VAL A 264 13.96 12.78 2.28
N GLU A 265 14.00 13.73 3.21
CA GLU A 265 15.16 13.98 4.06
C GLU A 265 15.53 12.75 4.90
N ALA A 266 14.54 12.12 5.54
CA ALA A 266 14.72 10.89 6.32
C ALA A 266 15.20 9.72 5.45
N THR A 267 14.81 9.68 4.17
CA THR A 267 15.28 8.69 3.19
C THR A 267 16.75 8.91 2.82
N ILE A 268 17.16 10.17 2.63
CA ILE A 268 18.50 10.54 2.12
C ILE A 268 19.56 10.54 3.24
N THR A 269 19.24 11.16 4.38
CA THR A 269 20.24 11.50 5.41
C THR A 269 21.05 10.32 5.91
N PRO A 270 20.48 9.15 6.26
CA PRO A 270 21.26 8.02 6.76
C PRO A 270 22.16 7.37 5.71
N ARG A 271 21.90 7.64 4.41
CA ARG A 271 22.57 7.02 3.27
C ARG A 271 23.66 7.87 2.65
N ILE A 272 23.89 9.08 3.15
CA ILE A 272 24.99 9.93 2.69
C ILE A 272 25.98 10.15 3.83
N ARG A 273 27.12 9.47 3.79
CA ARG A 273 28.18 9.52 4.80
C ARG A 273 29.50 9.95 4.16
N ASN A 274 30.18 10.93 4.72
CA ASN A 274 31.47 11.44 4.26
C ASN A 274 31.54 11.82 2.76
N GLY A 275 30.40 12.30 2.20
CA GLY A 275 30.32 12.67 0.77
C GLY A 275 30.14 11.49 -0.18
N GLU A 276 29.80 10.33 0.33
CA GLU A 276 29.54 9.09 -0.39
C GLU A 276 28.11 8.59 -0.14
N ILE A 277 27.58 7.81 -1.09
CA ILE A 277 26.33 7.06 -0.89
C ILE A 277 26.69 5.69 -0.33
N VAL A 278 26.08 5.35 0.80
CA VAL A 278 26.27 4.07 1.49
C VAL A 278 24.91 3.37 1.57
N LEU A 279 24.83 2.21 0.94
CA LEU A 279 23.68 1.31 0.97
C LEU A 279 24.12 0.04 1.69
N ASP A 280 24.11 0.08 3.03
CA ASP A 280 24.78 -0.91 3.90
C ASP A 280 24.36 -2.36 3.61
N ASP A 281 23.10 -2.58 3.21
CA ASP A 281 22.54 -3.91 2.98
C ASP A 281 22.64 -4.37 1.51
N LEU A 282 23.29 -3.58 0.63
CA LEU A 282 23.41 -3.87 -0.79
C LEU A 282 24.83 -4.38 -1.14
N ASN A 283 25.01 -5.69 -1.03
CA ASN A 283 26.28 -6.34 -1.39
C ASN A 283 26.11 -7.14 -2.70
N ILE A 284 25.91 -6.43 -3.80
CA ILE A 284 25.76 -6.99 -5.14
C ILE A 284 26.93 -6.57 -6.05
N ASP A 285 27.47 -7.51 -6.83
CA ASP A 285 28.42 -7.20 -7.91
C ASP A 285 27.66 -6.67 -9.14
N LEU A 286 27.55 -5.35 -9.23
CA LEU A 286 26.84 -4.67 -10.32
C LEU A 286 27.53 -4.86 -11.68
N SER A 287 28.81 -5.26 -11.72
CA SER A 287 29.51 -5.53 -12.98
C SER A 287 28.98 -6.78 -13.71
N GLN A 288 28.32 -7.67 -12.99
CA GLN A 288 27.68 -8.87 -13.53
C GLN A 288 26.23 -8.63 -13.97
N ILE A 289 25.66 -7.45 -13.72
CA ILE A 289 24.29 -7.13 -14.07
C ILE A 289 24.23 -6.55 -15.47
N HIS A 290 23.55 -7.25 -16.37
CA HIS A 290 23.40 -6.85 -17.76
C HIS A 290 22.04 -6.21 -18.04
N LYS A 291 21.06 -6.42 -17.16
CA LYS A 291 19.69 -5.92 -17.29
C LYS A 291 19.11 -5.64 -15.91
N ILE A 292 18.33 -4.56 -15.82
CA ILE A 292 17.50 -4.26 -14.64
C ILE A 292 16.04 -4.34 -15.05
N VAL A 293 15.23 -5.04 -14.27
CA VAL A 293 13.78 -5.06 -14.39
C VAL A 293 13.19 -4.42 -13.14
N ILE A 294 12.36 -3.41 -13.29
CA ILE A 294 11.63 -2.80 -12.17
C ILE A 294 10.18 -3.27 -12.25
N THR A 295 9.66 -3.85 -11.17
CA THR A 295 8.28 -4.34 -11.12
C THR A 295 7.54 -3.83 -9.91
N ALA A 296 6.27 -3.49 -10.09
CA ALA A 296 5.38 -3.00 -9.06
C ALA A 296 3.93 -2.91 -9.56
N CYS A 297 3.02 -2.41 -8.71
CA CYS A 297 1.63 -2.07 -9.03
C CYS A 297 1.36 -0.59 -8.73
N GLY A 298 0.44 0.04 -9.47
CA GLY A 298 -0.08 1.39 -9.21
C GLY A 298 0.99 2.46 -9.15
N SER A 299 0.94 3.34 -8.15
CA SER A 299 1.90 4.44 -7.97
C SER A 299 3.35 3.97 -7.84
N ALA A 300 3.59 2.81 -7.22
CA ALA A 300 4.93 2.23 -7.14
C ALA A 300 5.47 1.87 -8.54
N TYR A 301 4.63 1.35 -9.43
CA TYR A 301 5.01 1.11 -10.82
C TYR A 301 5.39 2.42 -11.53
N TYR A 302 4.63 3.50 -11.33
CA TYR A 302 4.95 4.79 -11.93
C TYR A 302 6.21 5.44 -11.33
N ALA A 303 6.51 5.20 -10.05
CA ALA A 303 7.82 5.55 -9.48
C ALA A 303 8.96 4.81 -10.20
N GLY A 304 8.77 3.54 -10.51
CA GLY A 304 9.67 2.74 -11.34
C GLY A 304 9.84 3.32 -12.74
N CYS A 305 8.75 3.71 -13.40
CA CYS A 305 8.76 4.33 -14.73
C CYS A 305 9.59 5.63 -14.76
N ALA A 306 9.46 6.47 -13.72
CA ALA A 306 10.25 7.71 -13.61
C ALA A 306 11.72 7.40 -13.27
N GLY A 307 11.98 6.52 -12.31
CA GLY A 307 13.34 6.14 -11.88
C GLY A 307 14.16 5.44 -12.95
N LYS A 308 13.51 4.69 -13.85
CA LYS A 308 14.14 4.06 -15.01
C LYS A 308 15.04 5.01 -15.78
N TYR A 309 14.56 6.20 -16.12
CA TYR A 309 15.31 7.18 -16.91
C TYR A 309 16.61 7.60 -16.24
N THR A 310 16.59 7.78 -14.93
CA THR A 310 17.79 8.13 -14.15
C THR A 310 18.78 6.97 -14.08
N ILE A 311 18.30 5.75 -13.84
CA ILE A 311 19.15 4.55 -13.76
C ILE A 311 19.82 4.30 -15.12
N GLU A 312 19.05 4.24 -16.23
CA GLU A 312 19.62 4.03 -17.57
C GLU A 312 20.64 5.10 -17.95
N LYS A 313 20.34 6.36 -17.63
CA LYS A 313 21.22 7.48 -17.94
C LYS A 313 22.55 7.40 -17.21
N LEU A 314 22.52 7.05 -15.92
CA LEU A 314 23.69 7.04 -15.06
C LEU A 314 24.47 5.71 -15.11
N CYS A 315 23.77 4.58 -15.07
CA CYS A 315 24.41 3.26 -14.98
C CYS A 315 24.76 2.67 -16.35
N ARG A 316 24.11 3.13 -17.43
CA ARG A 316 24.26 2.60 -18.79
C ARG A 316 23.90 1.11 -18.92
N ILE A 317 23.04 0.63 -18.04
CA ILE A 317 22.43 -0.70 -18.07
C ILE A 317 20.99 -0.56 -18.58
N PRO A 318 20.50 -1.43 -19.50
CA PRO A 318 19.12 -1.43 -19.95
C PRO A 318 18.15 -1.65 -18.77
N VAL A 319 17.10 -0.84 -18.68
CA VAL A 319 16.05 -0.95 -17.65
C VAL A 319 14.68 -1.12 -18.30
N THR A 320 13.95 -2.15 -17.91
CA THR A 320 12.53 -2.29 -18.25
C THR A 320 11.66 -2.08 -17.01
N THR A 321 10.45 -1.62 -17.22
CA THR A 321 9.43 -1.49 -16.15
C THR A 321 8.23 -2.35 -16.51
N GLU A 322 7.84 -3.23 -15.62
CA GLU A 322 6.78 -4.21 -15.87
C GLU A 322 5.74 -4.15 -14.76
N LEU A 323 4.45 -4.20 -15.13
CA LEU A 323 3.38 -4.40 -14.15
C LEU A 323 3.52 -5.78 -13.52
N ALA A 324 3.45 -5.85 -12.19
CA ALA A 324 3.67 -7.11 -11.49
C ALA A 324 2.62 -8.17 -11.83
N SER A 325 1.36 -7.76 -12.02
CA SER A 325 0.27 -8.62 -12.48
C SER A 325 0.56 -9.28 -13.83
N GLU A 326 1.26 -8.58 -14.74
CA GLU A 326 1.56 -9.09 -16.08
C GLU A 326 2.89 -9.85 -16.12
N LEU A 327 3.93 -9.34 -15.43
CA LEU A 327 5.27 -9.94 -15.42
C LEU A 327 5.23 -11.41 -14.98
N ARG A 328 4.39 -11.72 -14.01
CA ARG A 328 4.22 -13.07 -13.48
C ARG A 328 3.85 -14.10 -14.56
N TYR A 329 3.02 -13.69 -15.54
CA TYR A 329 2.45 -14.58 -16.56
C TYR A 329 3.11 -14.44 -17.94
N ALA A 330 3.98 -13.43 -18.11
CA ALA A 330 4.60 -13.10 -19.40
C ALA A 330 5.72 -14.04 -19.83
N ASP A 331 6.03 -15.11 -19.08
CA ASP A 331 7.21 -15.97 -19.31
C ASP A 331 8.50 -15.14 -19.50
N PRO A 332 8.88 -14.28 -18.51
CA PRO A 332 9.87 -13.24 -18.72
C PRO A 332 11.27 -13.82 -18.99
N LEU A 333 12.01 -13.15 -19.88
CA LEU A 333 13.40 -13.48 -20.19
C LEU A 333 14.31 -12.95 -19.05
N ILE A 334 14.38 -13.71 -17.98
CA ILE A 334 15.11 -13.44 -16.74
C ILE A 334 16.18 -14.49 -16.52
N ASP A 335 17.35 -14.09 -16.06
CA ASP A 335 18.50 -14.94 -15.77
C ASP A 335 19.31 -14.42 -14.57
N GLY A 336 20.44 -15.07 -14.25
CA GLY A 336 21.33 -14.72 -13.16
C GLY A 336 22.07 -13.36 -13.33
N HIS A 337 22.02 -12.75 -14.51
CA HIS A 337 22.56 -11.41 -14.81
C HIS A 337 21.50 -10.31 -14.76
N THR A 338 20.30 -10.64 -14.31
CA THR A 338 19.19 -9.70 -14.16
C THR A 338 19.06 -9.27 -12.69
N LEU A 339 19.09 -7.97 -12.44
CA LEU A 339 18.66 -7.39 -11.16
C LEU A 339 17.18 -7.03 -11.26
N LEU A 340 16.37 -7.67 -10.43
CA LEU A 340 14.97 -7.29 -10.24
C LEU A 340 14.86 -6.26 -9.13
N ILE A 341 14.34 -5.07 -9.42
CA ILE A 341 13.98 -4.06 -8.41
C ILE A 341 12.48 -4.13 -8.18
N VAL A 342 12.09 -4.39 -6.94
CA VAL A 342 10.69 -4.54 -6.53
C VAL A 342 10.27 -3.37 -5.68
N LEU A 343 9.24 -2.65 -6.10
CA LEU A 343 8.72 -1.50 -5.35
C LEU A 343 7.36 -1.83 -4.72
N SER A 344 7.24 -1.60 -3.40
CA SER A 344 5.95 -1.71 -2.70
C SER A 344 5.97 -0.86 -1.44
N GLN A 345 4.97 -0.02 -1.24
CA GLN A 345 4.86 0.75 0.01
C GLN A 345 4.63 -0.17 1.21
N SER A 346 3.66 -1.07 1.12
CA SER A 346 3.32 -2.01 2.20
C SER A 346 4.26 -3.21 2.30
N GLY A 347 4.87 -3.61 1.16
CA GLY A 347 5.62 -4.85 1.05
C GLY A 347 4.75 -6.13 1.11
N GLU A 348 3.42 -5.98 0.92
CA GLU A 348 2.42 -7.05 1.04
C GLU A 348 1.54 -7.18 -0.23
N THR A 349 1.90 -6.55 -1.34
CA THR A 349 1.12 -6.60 -2.58
C THR A 349 1.25 -7.98 -3.22
N ALA A 350 0.15 -8.71 -3.37
CA ALA A 350 0.13 -10.11 -3.81
C ALA A 350 0.81 -10.31 -5.17
N ASP A 351 0.39 -9.55 -6.19
CA ASP A 351 1.01 -9.62 -7.54
C ASP A 351 2.51 -9.37 -7.51
N THR A 352 2.94 -8.39 -6.70
CA THR A 352 4.35 -8.01 -6.59
C THR A 352 5.18 -9.12 -5.92
N ILE A 353 4.63 -9.77 -4.88
CA ILE A 353 5.24 -10.93 -4.23
C ILE A 353 5.38 -12.09 -5.23
N ALA A 354 4.32 -12.37 -5.98
CA ALA A 354 4.29 -13.47 -6.93
C ALA A 354 5.25 -13.25 -8.11
N ALA A 355 5.28 -12.04 -8.67
CA ALA A 355 6.23 -11.67 -9.73
C ALA A 355 7.68 -11.78 -9.25
N MET A 356 7.97 -11.35 -8.00
CA MET A 356 9.30 -11.47 -7.42
C MET A 356 9.73 -12.92 -7.27
N LYS A 357 8.88 -13.79 -6.70
CA LYS A 357 9.17 -15.23 -6.57
C LYS A 357 9.42 -15.89 -7.92
N GLU A 358 8.64 -15.56 -8.95
CA GLU A 358 8.81 -16.09 -10.28
C GLU A 358 10.17 -15.67 -10.90
N CYS A 359 10.55 -14.40 -10.76
CA CYS A 359 11.84 -13.93 -11.27
C CYS A 359 13.03 -14.53 -10.49
N GLN A 360 12.93 -14.70 -9.17
CA GLN A 360 13.95 -15.37 -8.35
C GLN A 360 14.09 -16.85 -8.75
N ARG A 361 12.99 -17.53 -9.01
CA ARG A 361 13.00 -18.92 -9.52
C ARG A 361 13.77 -19.04 -10.84
N ARG A 362 13.80 -18.00 -11.65
CA ARG A 362 14.57 -17.92 -12.92
C ARG A 362 16.01 -17.46 -12.74
N GLY A 363 16.42 -17.16 -11.52
CA GLY A 363 17.80 -16.80 -11.17
C GLY A 363 18.08 -15.31 -10.95
N ALA A 364 17.10 -14.41 -11.10
CA ALA A 364 17.28 -13.00 -10.79
C ALA A 364 17.59 -12.78 -9.30
N LYS A 365 18.43 -11.77 -9.02
CA LYS A 365 18.58 -11.22 -7.68
C LYS A 365 17.55 -10.12 -7.46
N ALA A 366 16.82 -10.18 -6.35
CA ALA A 366 15.77 -9.24 -6.02
C ALA A 366 16.24 -8.18 -5.02
N LEU A 367 16.14 -6.91 -5.40
CA LEU A 367 16.28 -5.73 -4.53
C LEU A 367 14.89 -5.18 -4.23
N ALA A 368 14.45 -5.28 -2.98
CA ALA A 368 13.21 -4.69 -2.50
C ALA A 368 13.41 -3.24 -2.07
N ILE A 369 12.50 -2.37 -2.49
CA ILE A 369 12.35 -0.99 -1.98
C ILE A 369 10.97 -0.90 -1.34
N VAL A 370 10.91 -0.93 -0.02
CA VAL A 370 9.67 -1.01 0.77
C VAL A 370 9.67 -0.02 1.93
N ASN A 371 8.50 0.32 2.45
CA ASN A 371 8.42 1.21 3.62
C ASN A 371 8.21 0.43 4.93
N VAL A 372 7.50 -0.69 4.89
CA VAL A 372 7.16 -1.46 6.10
C VAL A 372 8.26 -2.46 6.43
N VAL A 373 8.88 -2.27 7.61
CA VAL A 373 9.92 -3.16 8.12
C VAL A 373 9.32 -4.52 8.45
N GLY A 374 9.99 -5.59 8.01
CA GLY A 374 9.57 -6.97 8.28
C GLY A 374 8.39 -7.44 7.42
N SER A 375 8.02 -6.70 6.38
CA SER A 375 7.02 -7.12 5.40
C SER A 375 7.46 -8.35 4.61
N THR A 376 6.51 -9.02 3.98
CA THR A 376 6.75 -10.26 3.21
C THR A 376 7.79 -10.05 2.12
N ILE A 377 7.68 -8.99 1.31
CA ILE A 377 8.66 -8.66 0.27
C ILE A 377 10.05 -8.44 0.89
N ALA A 378 10.14 -7.71 2.03
CA ALA A 378 11.42 -7.47 2.70
C ALA A 378 12.12 -8.74 3.21
N LYS A 379 11.34 -9.75 3.60
CA LYS A 379 11.86 -11.03 4.10
C LYS A 379 12.38 -11.96 3.02
N ILE A 380 11.71 -11.97 1.85
CA ILE A 380 12.03 -12.92 0.77
C ILE A 380 12.95 -12.33 -0.31
N ALA A 381 13.18 -11.02 -0.31
CA ALA A 381 14.13 -10.37 -1.21
C ALA A 381 15.58 -10.70 -0.83
N ASP A 382 16.49 -10.74 -1.83
CA ASP A 382 17.92 -10.90 -1.58
C ASP A 382 18.53 -9.66 -0.90
N TYR A 383 18.00 -8.47 -1.22
CA TYR A 383 18.44 -7.18 -0.67
C TYR A 383 17.22 -6.31 -0.37
N THR A 384 17.29 -5.48 0.68
CA THR A 384 16.17 -4.59 1.06
C THR A 384 16.65 -3.19 1.38
N LEU A 385 16.02 -2.19 0.76
CA LEU A 385 16.19 -0.78 1.07
C LEU A 385 14.85 -0.20 1.56
N TYR A 386 14.81 0.27 2.80
CA TYR A 386 13.61 0.89 3.36
C TYR A 386 13.51 2.35 2.97
N THR A 387 12.31 2.83 2.65
CA THR A 387 12.09 4.23 2.26
C THR A 387 12.10 5.20 3.44
N TRP A 388 11.81 4.72 4.65
CA TRP A 388 11.72 5.53 5.87
C TRP A 388 10.71 6.69 5.77
N ALA A 389 9.65 6.51 4.97
CA ALA A 389 8.59 7.51 4.80
C ALA A 389 7.71 7.73 6.04
N GLY A 390 7.86 6.86 7.05
CA GLY A 390 6.91 6.77 8.17
C GLY A 390 5.57 6.16 7.74
N PRO A 391 4.57 6.13 8.65
CA PRO A 391 3.26 5.58 8.33
C PRO A 391 2.55 6.44 7.27
N GLU A 392 1.92 5.80 6.30
CA GLU A 392 1.10 6.40 5.25
C GLU A 392 -0.30 5.78 5.32
N ILE A 393 -1.30 6.58 5.69
CA ILE A 393 -2.66 6.14 6.06
C ILE A 393 -3.65 6.36 4.92
N ALA A 394 -3.56 7.51 4.21
CA ALA A 394 -4.42 7.77 3.06
C ALA A 394 -4.28 6.64 2.03
N VAL A 395 -5.41 6.17 1.48
CA VAL A 395 -5.42 5.07 0.51
C VAL A 395 -4.58 5.43 -0.72
N ALA A 396 -4.78 6.62 -1.28
CA ALA A 396 -3.97 7.13 -2.37
C ALA A 396 -2.56 7.47 -1.87
N THR A 397 -1.55 6.81 -2.41
CA THR A 397 -0.14 6.98 -2.05
C THR A 397 0.39 8.35 -2.52
N THR A 398 1.17 9.02 -1.68
CA THR A 398 1.83 10.32 -1.96
C THR A 398 3.31 10.30 -1.57
N LYS A 399 3.62 10.38 -0.28
CA LYS A 399 5.00 10.32 0.23
C LYS A 399 5.68 8.97 -0.05
N GLY A 400 4.90 7.89 -0.14
CA GLY A 400 5.40 6.59 -0.56
C GLY A 400 6.04 6.63 -1.95
N TYR A 401 5.36 7.26 -2.93
CA TYR A 401 5.89 7.45 -4.29
C TYR A 401 7.18 8.24 -4.30
N THR A 402 7.22 9.42 -3.66
CA THR A 402 8.40 10.30 -3.69
C THR A 402 9.60 9.70 -2.96
N THR A 403 9.38 8.94 -1.88
CA THR A 403 10.48 8.26 -1.18
C THR A 403 10.98 7.03 -1.92
N GLN A 404 10.12 6.25 -2.60
CA GLN A 404 10.54 5.18 -3.50
C GLN A 404 11.41 5.72 -4.64
N LEU A 405 10.97 6.78 -5.29
CA LEU A 405 11.73 7.45 -6.34
C LEU A 405 13.07 7.99 -5.83
N THR A 406 13.10 8.53 -4.61
CA THR A 406 14.35 8.99 -3.95
C THR A 406 15.33 7.84 -3.72
N VAL A 407 14.83 6.65 -3.29
CA VAL A 407 15.69 5.46 -3.14
C VAL A 407 16.24 4.99 -4.50
N LEU A 408 15.43 5.06 -5.58
CA LEU A 408 15.91 4.75 -6.94
C LEU A 408 17.01 5.71 -7.38
N TYR A 409 16.93 7.00 -7.02
CA TYR A 409 18.00 7.97 -7.30
C TYR A 409 19.28 7.68 -6.50
N LEU A 410 19.14 7.33 -5.22
CA LEU A 410 20.27 6.89 -4.40
C LEU A 410 20.93 5.64 -4.98
N PHE A 411 20.13 4.65 -5.38
CA PHE A 411 20.62 3.45 -6.04
C PHE A 411 21.32 3.77 -7.35
N ALA A 412 20.74 4.61 -8.21
CA ALA A 412 21.31 4.99 -9.50
C ALA A 412 22.69 5.64 -9.33
N LEU A 413 22.84 6.55 -8.37
CA LEU A 413 24.10 7.23 -8.11
C LEU A 413 25.14 6.28 -7.48
N TYR A 414 24.71 5.41 -6.55
CA TYR A 414 25.55 4.36 -5.98
C TYR A 414 26.07 3.40 -7.07
N ALA A 415 25.16 2.89 -7.88
CA ALA A 415 25.47 1.94 -8.95
C ALA A 415 26.38 2.58 -10.03
N ALA A 416 26.07 3.79 -10.45
CA ALA A 416 26.89 4.50 -11.44
C ALA A 416 28.32 4.74 -10.97
N LYS A 417 28.50 5.06 -9.68
CA LYS A 417 29.84 5.19 -9.10
C LYS A 417 30.57 3.85 -9.04
N SER A 418 29.89 2.78 -8.59
CA SER A 418 30.46 1.43 -8.54
C SER A 418 30.89 0.91 -9.91
N LEU A 419 30.12 1.25 -10.96
CA LEU A 419 30.44 0.90 -12.36
C LEU A 419 31.44 1.83 -13.03
N GLY A 420 31.84 2.91 -12.37
CA GLY A 420 32.77 3.90 -12.97
C GLY A 420 32.16 4.74 -14.10
N THR A 421 30.81 4.75 -14.24
CA THR A 421 30.11 5.51 -15.30
C THR A 421 29.88 6.97 -14.92
N VAL A 422 29.95 7.30 -13.63
CA VAL A 422 29.86 8.66 -13.09
C VAL A 422 30.88 8.84 -11.97
N GLU A 423 31.79 9.79 -12.15
CA GLU A 423 32.86 10.07 -11.20
C GLU A 423 33.14 11.57 -11.00
N GLY A 424 33.97 11.88 -10.02
CA GLY A 424 34.59 13.19 -9.82
C GLY A 424 33.59 14.32 -9.64
N LYS A 425 33.65 15.32 -10.52
CA LYS A 425 32.83 16.53 -10.42
C LYS A 425 31.32 16.24 -10.62
N GLU A 426 31.02 15.35 -11.55
CA GLU A 426 29.61 15.02 -11.88
C GLU A 426 28.94 14.27 -10.73
N PHE A 427 29.62 13.31 -10.12
CA PHE A 427 29.10 12.64 -8.90
C PHE A 427 28.80 13.65 -7.78
N LYS A 428 29.75 14.56 -7.51
CA LYS A 428 29.58 15.60 -6.48
C LYS A 428 28.41 16.55 -6.79
N ARG A 429 28.23 16.91 -8.06
CA ARG A 429 27.14 17.76 -8.53
C ARG A 429 25.78 17.08 -8.27
N LEU A 430 25.63 15.82 -8.69
CA LEU A 430 24.41 15.04 -8.50
C LEU A 430 24.11 14.74 -7.02
N LEU A 431 25.16 14.43 -6.24
CA LEU A 431 25.01 14.23 -4.80
C LEU A 431 24.54 15.51 -4.09
N THR A 432 25.04 16.67 -4.52
CA THR A 432 24.58 17.96 -3.99
C THR A 432 23.13 18.23 -4.39
N ALA A 433 22.76 17.98 -5.65
CA ALA A 433 21.38 18.11 -6.11
C ALA A 433 20.42 17.19 -5.32
N LEU A 434 20.82 15.94 -5.07
CA LEU A 434 20.05 14.99 -4.26
C LEU A 434 19.84 15.49 -2.83
N ARG A 435 20.87 16.03 -2.17
CA ARG A 435 20.77 16.64 -0.83
C ARG A 435 19.85 17.85 -0.78
N CYS A 436 19.68 18.54 -1.89
CA CYS A 436 18.80 19.72 -1.98
C CYS A 436 17.32 19.35 -2.20
N LEU A 437 16.97 18.10 -2.54
CA LEU A 437 15.61 17.69 -2.86
C LEU A 437 14.59 18.06 -1.78
N PRO A 438 14.82 17.83 -0.47
CA PRO A 438 13.84 18.21 0.56
C PRO A 438 13.48 19.70 0.51
N LYS A 439 14.48 20.57 0.36
CA LYS A 439 14.28 22.02 0.23
C LYS A 439 13.55 22.38 -1.05
N GLN A 440 13.86 21.73 -2.15
CA GLN A 440 13.21 21.98 -3.45
C GLN A 440 11.74 21.55 -3.41
N MET A 441 11.43 20.41 -2.76
CA MET A 441 10.06 19.96 -2.57
C MET A 441 9.27 20.93 -1.70
N GLN A 442 9.86 21.45 -0.61
CA GLN A 442 9.22 22.49 0.20
C GLN A 442 8.94 23.73 -0.66
N THR A 443 9.89 24.12 -1.50
CA THR A 443 9.69 25.24 -2.43
C THR A 443 8.55 24.96 -3.41
N ALA A 444 8.41 23.72 -3.93
CA ALA A 444 7.30 23.34 -4.82
C ALA A 444 5.94 23.44 -4.10
N LEU A 445 5.86 23.07 -2.83
CA LEU A 445 4.67 23.25 -2.00
C LEU A 445 4.31 24.73 -1.83
N ASP A 446 5.30 25.57 -1.51
CA ASP A 446 5.09 26.99 -1.17
C ASP A 446 4.78 27.88 -2.39
N MET A 447 5.23 27.46 -3.59
CA MET A 447 5.12 28.26 -4.82
C MET A 447 3.73 28.32 -5.44
N ASN A 448 2.81 27.46 -5.03
CA ASN A 448 1.54 27.26 -5.73
C ASN A 448 0.29 27.54 -4.87
N PRO A 449 0.16 28.76 -4.27
CA PRO A 449 -1.01 29.10 -3.46
C PRO A 449 -2.31 29.19 -4.30
N ALA A 450 -2.19 29.23 -5.63
CA ALA A 450 -3.33 29.29 -6.55
C ALA A 450 -3.96 27.91 -6.85
N ILE A 451 -3.35 26.80 -6.45
CA ILE A 451 -3.89 25.45 -6.75
C ILE A 451 -5.34 25.27 -6.30
N PRO A 452 -5.79 25.75 -5.11
CA PRO A 452 -7.20 25.66 -4.74
C PRO A 452 -8.14 26.39 -5.70
N ALA A 453 -7.71 27.52 -6.28
CA ALA A 453 -8.51 28.26 -7.29
C ALA A 453 -8.53 27.50 -8.64
N LEU A 454 -7.41 26.92 -9.06
CA LEU A 454 -7.35 26.05 -10.23
C LEU A 454 -8.25 24.81 -10.06
N ALA A 455 -8.25 24.20 -8.87
CA ALA A 455 -9.12 23.08 -8.58
C ALA A 455 -10.60 23.43 -8.73
N LYS A 456 -11.02 24.61 -8.25
CA LYS A 456 -12.40 25.12 -8.48
C LYS A 456 -12.74 25.33 -9.94
N LYS A 457 -11.76 25.63 -10.79
CA LYS A 457 -11.96 25.76 -12.23
C LYS A 457 -12.17 24.40 -12.90
N TYR A 458 -11.42 23.38 -12.49
CA TYR A 458 -11.37 22.09 -13.16
C TYR A 458 -12.22 21.00 -12.52
N HIS A 459 -12.78 21.21 -11.31
CA HIS A 459 -13.66 20.23 -10.68
C HIS A 459 -14.92 19.99 -11.52
N GLY A 460 -15.48 18.80 -11.43
CA GLY A 460 -16.68 18.45 -12.21
C GLY A 460 -16.42 18.21 -13.70
N SER A 461 -15.19 18.33 -14.19
CA SER A 461 -14.85 17.94 -15.56
C SER A 461 -15.10 16.44 -15.75
N PRO A 462 -15.73 16.00 -16.85
CA PRO A 462 -16.02 14.58 -17.09
C PRO A 462 -14.74 13.78 -17.37
N SER A 463 -13.76 14.41 -17.99
CA SER A 463 -12.46 13.82 -18.32
C SER A 463 -11.34 14.87 -18.27
N MET A 464 -10.11 14.40 -18.14
CA MET A 464 -8.93 15.24 -18.05
C MET A 464 -7.73 14.52 -18.67
N PHE A 465 -6.95 15.18 -19.52
CA PHE A 465 -5.77 14.59 -20.11
C PHE A 465 -4.50 15.10 -19.45
N PHE A 466 -3.55 14.20 -19.27
CA PHE A 466 -2.20 14.52 -18.81
C PHE A 466 -1.23 14.18 -19.92
N ILE A 467 -0.36 15.12 -20.28
CA ILE A 467 0.60 14.92 -21.37
C ILE A 467 2.01 15.29 -20.92
N GLY A 468 2.99 14.55 -21.39
CA GLY A 468 4.41 14.80 -21.14
C GLY A 468 5.29 14.02 -22.10
N ARG A 469 6.60 14.23 -21.99
CA ARG A 469 7.59 13.45 -22.74
C ARG A 469 8.70 12.98 -21.83
N ASN A 470 9.20 11.77 -22.04
CA ASN A 470 10.30 11.20 -21.24
C ASN A 470 9.89 11.14 -19.76
N THR A 471 10.68 11.67 -18.82
CA THR A 471 10.39 11.69 -17.39
C THR A 471 9.08 12.40 -17.09
N ASP A 472 8.77 13.52 -17.77
CA ASP A 472 7.49 14.23 -17.59
C ASP A 472 6.29 13.35 -17.89
N TYR A 473 6.38 12.44 -18.89
CA TYR A 473 5.31 11.46 -19.16
C TYR A 473 5.13 10.48 -18.01
N ALA A 474 6.22 9.99 -17.42
CA ALA A 474 6.14 9.09 -16.27
C ALA A 474 5.50 9.77 -15.05
N VAL A 475 5.77 11.06 -14.82
CA VAL A 475 5.10 11.85 -13.76
C VAL A 475 3.63 12.11 -14.11
N ALA A 476 3.33 12.37 -15.39
CA ALA A 476 1.96 12.56 -15.87
C ALA A 476 1.08 11.31 -15.62
N LEU A 477 1.62 10.10 -15.76
CA LEU A 477 0.93 8.85 -15.43
C LEU A 477 0.51 8.81 -13.95
N GLU A 478 1.39 9.18 -13.04
CA GLU A 478 1.09 9.24 -11.60
C GLU A 478 0.09 10.36 -11.27
N GLY A 479 0.24 11.56 -11.90
CA GLY A 479 -0.70 12.66 -11.73
C GLY A 479 -2.11 12.30 -12.16
N ALA A 480 -2.25 11.64 -13.31
CA ALA A 480 -3.53 11.12 -13.82
C ALA A 480 -4.10 10.03 -12.89
N LEU A 481 -3.25 9.16 -12.32
CA LEU A 481 -3.70 8.16 -11.36
C LEU A 481 -4.27 8.81 -10.11
N LYS A 482 -3.57 9.78 -9.51
CA LYS A 482 -4.08 10.51 -8.33
C LYS A 482 -5.43 11.19 -8.61
N MET A 483 -5.56 11.81 -9.79
CA MET A 483 -6.83 12.43 -10.18
C MET A 483 -7.96 11.40 -10.26
N LYS A 484 -7.75 10.25 -10.90
CA LYS A 484 -8.74 9.17 -10.98
C LYS A 484 -9.14 8.63 -9.61
N GLU A 485 -8.16 8.32 -8.78
CA GLU A 485 -8.36 7.62 -7.51
C GLU A 485 -9.26 8.38 -6.54
N ILE A 486 -9.04 9.70 -6.41
CA ILE A 486 -9.66 10.48 -5.34
C ILE A 486 -10.76 11.41 -5.80
N SER A 487 -10.76 11.87 -7.06
CA SER A 487 -11.79 12.78 -7.59
C SER A 487 -12.81 12.10 -8.49
N TYR A 488 -12.52 10.85 -8.90
CA TYR A 488 -13.31 10.04 -9.84
C TYR A 488 -13.45 10.64 -11.25
N ILE A 489 -12.69 11.68 -11.58
CA ILE A 489 -12.59 12.22 -12.93
C ILE A 489 -11.84 11.20 -13.79
N HIS A 490 -12.38 10.89 -14.98
CA HIS A 490 -11.69 10.02 -15.92
C HIS A 490 -10.43 10.72 -16.47
N ALA A 491 -9.29 10.48 -15.86
CA ALA A 491 -8.02 11.10 -16.20
C ALA A 491 -7.10 10.09 -16.91
N GLU A 492 -6.62 10.44 -18.09
CA GLU A 492 -5.72 9.62 -18.90
C GLU A 492 -4.40 10.36 -19.15
N SER A 493 -3.30 9.61 -19.17
CA SER A 493 -1.99 10.17 -19.50
C SER A 493 -1.45 9.60 -20.81
N TYR A 494 -0.92 10.49 -21.66
CA TYR A 494 -0.37 10.14 -22.95
C TYR A 494 1.04 10.70 -23.12
N ALA A 495 1.91 9.93 -23.78
CA ALA A 495 3.12 10.51 -24.34
C ALA A 495 2.71 11.59 -25.33
N ALA A 496 3.10 12.84 -25.12
CA ALA A 496 2.55 13.99 -25.85
C ALA A 496 2.66 13.87 -27.37
N GLY A 497 3.72 13.20 -27.87
CA GLY A 497 3.89 12.93 -29.30
C GLY A 497 2.91 11.90 -29.87
N GLU A 498 2.39 11.01 -29.02
CA GLU A 498 1.51 9.91 -29.42
C GLU A 498 0.05 10.37 -29.62
N LEU A 499 -0.34 11.53 -29.06
CA LEU A 499 -1.71 12.06 -29.20
C LEU A 499 -2.21 12.05 -30.64
N LYS A 500 -1.38 12.47 -31.59
CA LYS A 500 -1.74 12.58 -33.00
C LYS A 500 -1.99 11.23 -33.72
N HIS A 501 -1.63 10.13 -33.07
CA HIS A 501 -1.82 8.78 -33.60
C HIS A 501 -3.16 8.13 -33.20
N GLY A 502 -4.10 8.93 -32.69
CA GLY A 502 -5.46 8.48 -32.38
C GLY A 502 -6.17 9.36 -31.36
N THR A 503 -5.61 9.46 -30.16
CA THR A 503 -6.29 10.02 -28.97
C THR A 503 -6.58 11.52 -29.04
N ILE A 504 -5.93 12.26 -29.93
CA ILE A 504 -6.24 13.67 -30.20
C ILE A 504 -7.68 13.87 -30.69
N ALA A 505 -8.34 12.82 -31.23
CA ALA A 505 -9.74 12.82 -31.60
C ALA A 505 -10.70 13.07 -30.43
N LEU A 506 -10.24 12.86 -29.20
CA LEU A 506 -11.01 13.07 -27.96
C LEU A 506 -10.93 14.50 -27.44
N ILE A 507 -10.13 15.37 -28.07
CA ILE A 507 -10.04 16.79 -27.68
C ILE A 507 -11.26 17.54 -28.23
N TYR A 508 -11.95 18.23 -27.33
CA TYR A 508 -13.08 19.11 -27.61
C TYR A 508 -12.88 20.48 -26.96
N GLU A 509 -13.75 21.44 -27.29
CA GLU A 509 -13.70 22.80 -26.72
C GLU A 509 -13.83 22.77 -25.19
N GLY A 510 -12.86 23.33 -24.48
CA GLY A 510 -12.80 23.34 -23.03
C GLY A 510 -12.28 22.05 -22.39
N GLN A 511 -11.80 21.05 -23.17
CA GLN A 511 -11.19 19.84 -22.62
C GLN A 511 -9.95 20.18 -21.78
N PRO A 512 -9.91 19.86 -20.47
CA PRO A 512 -8.73 20.11 -19.66
C PRO A 512 -7.56 19.22 -20.07
N VAL A 513 -6.41 19.83 -20.33
CA VAL A 513 -5.14 19.15 -20.62
C VAL A 513 -4.06 19.66 -19.69
N ILE A 514 -3.53 18.78 -18.84
CA ILE A 514 -2.41 19.07 -17.94
C ILE A 514 -1.11 18.72 -18.68
N ALA A 515 -0.31 19.72 -19.04
CA ALA A 515 0.90 19.54 -19.82
C ALA A 515 2.15 19.71 -18.94
N LEU A 516 2.96 18.65 -18.80
CA LEU A 516 4.20 18.68 -18.03
C LEU A 516 5.37 19.07 -18.94
N CYS A 517 6.10 20.11 -18.54
CA CYS A 517 7.15 20.76 -19.31
C CYS A 517 8.38 21.07 -18.44
N CYS A 518 8.85 20.11 -17.63
CA CYS A 518 9.97 20.26 -16.73
C CYS A 518 11.28 19.65 -17.26
N ASN A 519 11.22 18.88 -18.32
CA ASN A 519 12.41 18.31 -18.97
C ASN A 519 12.88 19.20 -20.12
N ASP A 520 13.93 20.00 -19.87
CA ASP A 520 14.49 20.96 -20.83
C ASP A 520 14.84 20.29 -22.18
N ALA A 521 15.26 19.02 -22.20
CA ALA A 521 15.68 18.32 -23.42
C ALA A 521 14.55 18.07 -24.42
N VAL A 522 13.31 17.99 -23.96
CA VAL A 522 12.12 17.67 -24.77
C VAL A 522 11.05 18.76 -24.71
N MET A 523 11.29 19.83 -23.96
CA MET A 523 10.33 20.89 -23.69
C MET A 523 9.76 21.53 -24.97
N GLU A 524 10.61 21.87 -25.95
CA GLU A 524 10.14 22.47 -27.22
C GLU A 524 9.19 21.55 -27.98
N LYS A 525 9.40 20.23 -27.89
CA LYS A 525 8.49 19.25 -28.50
C LYS A 525 7.17 19.17 -27.76
N THR A 526 7.18 19.24 -26.42
CA THR A 526 5.96 19.30 -25.62
C THR A 526 5.18 20.58 -25.88
N MET A 527 5.87 21.73 -26.04
CA MET A 527 5.24 23.01 -26.43
C MET A 527 4.54 22.91 -27.77
N SER A 528 5.13 22.23 -28.78
CA SER A 528 4.46 21.98 -30.05
C SER A 528 3.16 21.17 -29.88
N ASN A 529 3.15 20.18 -28.96
CA ASN A 529 1.95 19.41 -28.67
C ASN A 529 0.89 20.23 -27.92
N ILE A 530 1.29 21.19 -27.07
CA ILE A 530 0.36 22.15 -26.46
C ILE A 530 -0.36 22.95 -27.56
N VAL A 531 0.38 23.47 -28.53
CA VAL A 531 -0.24 24.20 -29.68
C VAL A 531 -1.22 23.30 -30.44
N GLU A 532 -0.87 22.03 -30.65
CA GLU A 532 -1.71 21.06 -31.36
C GLU A 532 -3.06 20.81 -30.67
N VAL A 533 -3.07 20.66 -29.34
CA VAL A 533 -4.31 20.45 -28.57
C VAL A 533 -5.10 21.73 -28.41
N LYS A 534 -4.46 22.89 -28.23
CA LYS A 534 -5.12 24.21 -28.19
C LYS A 534 -5.80 24.57 -29.49
N ALA A 535 -5.22 24.19 -30.66
CA ALA A 535 -5.83 24.38 -31.94
C ALA A 535 -7.18 23.62 -32.10
N ARG A 536 -7.49 22.71 -31.17
CA ARG A 536 -8.75 21.93 -31.12
C ARG A 536 -9.64 22.33 -29.94
N GLY A 537 -9.33 23.46 -29.29
CA GLY A 537 -10.14 24.00 -28.21
C GLY A 537 -9.77 23.48 -26.79
N ALA A 538 -8.68 22.75 -26.63
CA ALA A 538 -8.26 22.32 -25.30
C ALA A 538 -7.92 23.51 -24.39
N GLU A 539 -8.28 23.41 -23.13
CA GLU A 539 -7.86 24.31 -22.05
C GLU A 539 -6.62 23.72 -21.35
N VAL A 540 -5.49 24.41 -21.47
CA VAL A 540 -4.19 23.86 -21.05
C VAL A 540 -3.71 24.47 -19.74
N LEU A 541 -3.54 23.62 -18.72
CA LEU A 541 -2.78 23.90 -17.50
C LEU A 541 -1.36 23.34 -17.67
N ALA A 542 -0.34 24.21 -17.72
CA ALA A 542 1.03 23.76 -17.87
C ALA A 542 1.75 23.72 -16.50
N VAL A 543 2.53 22.65 -16.28
CA VAL A 543 3.48 22.51 -15.16
C VAL A 543 4.88 22.73 -15.70
N ALA A 544 5.59 23.75 -15.20
CA ALA A 544 6.89 24.13 -15.72
C ALA A 544 7.80 24.75 -14.66
N PHE A 545 9.10 24.82 -14.95
CA PHE A 545 10.04 25.56 -14.10
C PHE A 545 9.73 27.05 -14.10
N LYS A 546 9.83 27.66 -12.92
CA LYS A 546 9.65 29.12 -12.75
C LYS A 546 10.65 29.87 -13.64
N GLY A 547 10.14 30.86 -14.37
CA GLY A 547 10.95 31.69 -15.28
C GLY A 547 10.90 31.27 -16.75
N ASN A 548 10.14 30.22 -17.10
CA ASN A 548 9.95 29.80 -18.48
C ASN A 548 8.84 30.62 -19.17
N GLY A 549 9.21 31.82 -19.70
CA GLY A 549 8.26 32.74 -20.34
C GLY A 549 7.61 32.20 -21.61
N LYS A 550 8.25 31.28 -22.34
CA LYS A 550 7.68 30.69 -23.57
C LYS A 550 6.41 29.87 -23.29
N ILE A 551 6.43 29.06 -22.23
CA ILE A 551 5.28 28.21 -21.88
C ILE A 551 4.14 29.06 -21.33
N VAL A 552 4.45 30.09 -20.54
CA VAL A 552 3.45 31.02 -19.99
C VAL A 552 2.60 31.68 -21.10
N SER A 553 3.16 31.94 -22.27
CA SER A 553 2.43 32.53 -23.40
C SER A 553 1.56 31.52 -24.17
N LEU A 554 1.74 30.22 -23.93
CA LEU A 554 1.02 29.15 -24.65
C LEU A 554 -0.11 28.52 -23.79
N ALA A 555 0.08 28.44 -22.47
CA ALA A 555 -0.89 27.82 -21.58
C ALA A 555 -1.98 28.82 -21.13
N ASP A 556 -3.13 28.31 -20.72
CA ASP A 556 -4.22 29.11 -20.14
C ASP A 556 -3.99 29.32 -18.64
N ASP A 557 -3.42 28.31 -17.97
CA ASP A 557 -3.05 28.33 -16.55
C ASP A 557 -1.67 27.73 -16.34
N MET A 558 -1.07 28.07 -15.19
CA MET A 558 0.30 27.66 -14.84
C MET A 558 0.40 27.12 -13.43
N ILE A 559 1.13 26.03 -13.30
CA ILE A 559 1.72 25.56 -12.04
C ILE A 559 3.24 25.63 -12.17
N PHE A 560 3.90 26.24 -11.19
CA PHE A 560 5.35 26.37 -11.20
C PHE A 560 6.03 25.39 -10.26
N VAL A 561 7.15 24.84 -10.70
CA VAL A 561 8.07 24.08 -9.86
C VAL A 561 9.44 24.75 -9.83
N PRO A 562 10.23 24.57 -8.75
CA PRO A 562 11.59 25.09 -8.71
C PRO A 562 12.46 24.41 -9.76
N LYS A 563 13.46 25.10 -10.29
CA LYS A 563 14.43 24.49 -11.20
C LYS A 563 15.32 23.52 -10.44
N ILE A 564 15.25 22.26 -10.84
CA ILE A 564 15.99 21.12 -10.24
C ILE A 564 16.79 20.44 -11.34
N ASP A 565 17.75 19.60 -10.95
CA ASP A 565 18.46 18.74 -11.89
C ASP A 565 17.45 17.87 -12.68
N PRO A 566 17.50 17.85 -14.02
CA PRO A 566 16.54 17.12 -14.84
C PRO A 566 16.44 15.63 -14.52
N LEU A 567 17.50 15.02 -13.98
CA LEU A 567 17.49 13.60 -13.58
C LEU A 567 16.74 13.36 -12.28
N LEU A 568 16.44 14.40 -11.49
CA LEU A 568 15.83 14.31 -10.17
C LEU A 568 14.50 15.09 -10.09
N CYS A 569 14.03 15.72 -11.19
CA CYS A 569 12.91 16.65 -11.15
C CYS A 569 11.57 16.00 -10.81
N ALA A 570 11.36 14.73 -11.14
CA ALA A 570 10.09 14.03 -10.95
C ALA A 570 9.60 14.05 -9.49
N VAL A 571 10.50 14.04 -8.51
CA VAL A 571 10.17 14.11 -7.08
C VAL A 571 9.48 15.43 -6.69
N ALA A 572 9.87 16.55 -7.28
CA ALA A 572 9.26 17.84 -6.98
C ALA A 572 8.10 18.18 -7.94
N GLU A 573 8.13 17.64 -9.15
CA GLU A 573 7.12 17.86 -10.18
C GLU A 573 5.77 17.23 -9.82
N ILE A 574 5.79 16.06 -9.15
CA ILE A 574 4.56 15.38 -8.74
C ILE A 574 3.82 16.10 -7.62
N VAL A 575 4.51 16.84 -6.75
CA VAL A 575 3.93 17.48 -5.55
C VAL A 575 2.73 18.39 -5.88
N PRO A 576 2.83 19.35 -6.81
CA PRO A 576 1.68 20.19 -7.15
C PRO A 576 0.55 19.43 -7.85
N LEU A 577 0.84 18.33 -8.54
CA LEU A 577 -0.20 17.48 -9.14
C LEU A 577 -1.00 16.72 -8.07
N GLN A 578 -0.33 16.26 -7.01
CA GLN A 578 -0.99 15.66 -5.85
C GLN A 578 -1.89 16.69 -5.13
N LEU A 579 -1.42 17.93 -4.96
CA LEU A 579 -2.22 19.01 -4.41
C LEU A 579 -3.43 19.35 -5.30
N LEU A 580 -3.24 19.40 -6.62
CA LEU A 580 -4.33 19.66 -7.56
C LEU A 580 -5.40 18.57 -7.44
N ALA A 581 -5.00 17.30 -7.49
CA ALA A 581 -5.93 16.17 -7.32
C ALA A 581 -6.66 16.23 -5.98
N TYR A 582 -5.94 16.53 -4.87
CA TYR A 582 -6.52 16.70 -3.54
C TYR A 582 -7.61 17.79 -3.51
N TYR A 583 -7.32 18.99 -4.02
CA TYR A 583 -8.29 20.08 -4.00
C TYR A 583 -9.44 19.87 -4.96
N VAL A 584 -9.22 19.26 -6.14
CA VAL A 584 -10.31 18.85 -7.06
C VAL A 584 -11.23 17.85 -6.38
N ALA A 585 -10.70 16.85 -5.68
CA ALA A 585 -11.48 15.87 -4.93
C ALA A 585 -12.27 16.53 -3.78
N LYS A 586 -11.68 17.52 -3.10
CA LYS A 586 -12.33 18.31 -2.05
C LYS A 586 -13.51 19.12 -2.59
N GLU A 587 -13.35 19.79 -3.73
CA GLU A 587 -14.43 20.55 -4.39
C GLU A 587 -15.55 19.63 -4.90
N ASN A 588 -15.23 18.39 -5.31
CA ASN A 588 -16.20 17.38 -5.71
C ASN A 588 -16.89 16.69 -4.49
N GLY A 589 -16.51 17.01 -3.26
CA GLY A 589 -17.08 16.39 -2.05
C GLY A 589 -16.75 14.91 -1.88
N CYS A 590 -15.61 14.44 -2.44
CA CYS A 590 -15.19 13.06 -2.37
C CYS A 590 -14.56 12.71 -1.01
N ASP A 591 -14.64 11.43 -0.61
CA ASP A 591 -13.85 10.91 0.52
C ASP A 591 -12.39 10.71 0.08
N ILE A 592 -11.53 11.63 0.48
CA ILE A 592 -10.14 11.72 -0.03
C ILE A 592 -9.26 10.65 0.61
N ASP A 593 -9.42 10.41 1.91
CA ASP A 593 -8.58 9.45 2.63
C ASP A 593 -8.98 7.99 2.35
N LYS A 594 -10.28 7.76 2.05
CA LYS A 594 -10.85 6.44 1.80
C LYS A 594 -11.74 6.48 0.55
N PRO A 595 -11.15 6.66 -0.63
CA PRO A 595 -11.92 6.72 -1.88
C PRO A 595 -12.64 5.39 -2.14
N LYS A 596 -13.83 5.48 -2.76
CA LYS A 596 -14.68 4.31 -3.04
C LYS A 596 -13.93 3.28 -3.89
N ASN A 597 -14.19 2.00 -3.64
CA ASN A 597 -13.65 0.87 -4.40
C ASN A 597 -12.12 0.76 -4.40
N LEU A 598 -11.42 1.41 -3.46
CA LEU A 598 -9.96 1.31 -3.32
C LEU A 598 -9.56 0.86 -1.92
N ALA A 599 -8.47 0.13 -1.85
CA ALA A 599 -7.81 -0.28 -0.62
C ALA A 599 -6.33 0.13 -0.63
N LYS A 600 -5.77 0.46 0.54
CA LYS A 600 -4.36 0.92 0.66
C LYS A 600 -3.35 -0.11 0.16
N SER A 601 -3.63 -1.39 0.29
CA SER A 601 -2.76 -2.47 -0.18
C SER A 601 -3.61 -3.65 -0.62
N VAL A 602 -3.31 -4.23 -1.78
CA VAL A 602 -4.00 -5.39 -2.36
C VAL A 602 -3.17 -6.63 -2.06
N THR A 603 -3.65 -7.47 -1.14
CA THR A 603 -2.95 -8.68 -0.67
C THR A 603 -3.57 -9.98 -1.20
N VAL A 604 -4.52 -9.86 -2.10
CA VAL A 604 -5.19 -10.96 -2.79
C VAL A 604 -5.17 -10.69 -4.29
N GLU A 605 -5.23 -11.75 -5.09
CA GLU A 605 -5.39 -11.67 -6.55
C GLU A 605 -6.85 -11.61 -6.95
#